data_ba64f04e2ab883e818dc899741400b80
#
_entry.id   ba64f04e2ab883e818dc899741400b80
#
_cell.length_a   1.000
_cell.length_b   1.000
_cell.length_c   1.000
_cell.angle_alpha   90.00
_cell.angle_beta   90.00
_cell.angle_gamma   90.00
#
_symmetry.space_group_name_H-M   'P 1'
#
loop_
_entity.id
_entity.type
_entity.pdbx_description
1 polymer ?
#
loop_
_entity_poly.entity_id
_entity_poly.type
_entity_poly.pdbx_seq_one_letter_code
_entity_poly.pdbx_strand_id
1 'polypeptide(L)'
;MIKQICTLFSLALILSSCIEIIDDIKLNLDGSGTFKYNINLSSSRTKVNSIIALDSLDGRKIPSLDEIKNKANLFEELLIKQGGITNVKIDKDFNQFIFKIQCDFKSINDLQKGLKNVISQISSDPKINEAKYNWLASDSCEFNRMVPQVSTDQVSRIPQKDMNLLKNGIYISITRFNNEIEKVSNQNSKLSKDKKAVMVKTTPYILTKNKNVLNNTITLKDLN
;
A
#
# COMPACT_ATOMS: atom_id res chain seq x y z
N MET A 1 3.79 35.36 -26.10
CA MET A 1 4.70 34.21 -25.88
C MET A 1 5.09 34.03 -24.39
N ILE A 2 5.57 35.05 -23.68
CA ILE A 2 6.00 34.90 -22.26
C ILE A 2 4.88 34.42 -21.31
N LYS A 3 3.63 34.90 -21.47
CA LYS A 3 2.46 34.47 -20.67
C LYS A 3 2.10 32.99 -20.85
N GLN A 4 2.26 32.43 -22.04
CA GLN A 4 1.98 31.02 -22.31
C GLN A 4 3.06 30.08 -21.72
N ILE A 5 4.32 30.52 -21.68
CA ILE A 5 5.42 29.77 -21.07
C ILE A 5 5.25 29.72 -19.55
N CYS A 6 4.83 30.83 -18.90
CA CYS A 6 4.54 30.84 -17.48
C CYS A 6 3.37 29.92 -17.09
N THR A 7 2.34 29.80 -17.95
CA THR A 7 1.19 28.92 -17.69
C THR A 7 1.57 27.44 -17.82
N LEU A 8 2.43 27.08 -18.78
CA LEU A 8 2.94 25.70 -18.91
C LEU A 8 3.86 25.32 -17.75
N PHE A 9 4.70 26.24 -17.28
CA PHE A 9 5.60 26.01 -16.15
C PHE A 9 4.86 25.88 -14.83
N SER A 10 3.74 26.63 -14.64
CA SER A 10 2.87 26.52 -13.47
C SER A 10 2.12 25.20 -13.41
N LEU A 11 1.79 24.58 -14.54
CA LEU A 11 1.07 23.31 -14.61
C LEU A 11 1.98 22.11 -14.26
N ALA A 12 3.30 22.23 -14.51
CA ALA A 12 4.29 21.18 -14.18
C ALA A 12 4.57 21.04 -12.68
N LEU A 13 4.27 22.07 -11.88
CA LEU A 13 4.49 22.05 -10.42
C LEU A 13 3.40 21.31 -9.62
N ILE A 14 2.29 20.92 -10.24
CA ILE A 14 1.13 20.36 -9.54
C ILE A 14 1.21 18.82 -9.38
N LEU A 15 2.18 18.14 -9.98
CA LEU A 15 2.24 16.67 -10.04
C LEU A 15 3.25 16.01 -9.09
N SER A 16 3.92 16.77 -8.22
CA SER A 16 4.86 16.17 -7.27
C SER A 16 4.13 15.61 -6.05
N SER A 17 3.63 14.36 -6.16
CA SER A 17 3.24 13.59 -4.99
C SER A 17 4.48 13.31 -4.14
N CYS A 18 4.45 13.74 -2.87
CA CYS A 18 5.59 13.56 -1.96
C CYS A 18 5.78 12.10 -1.53
N ILE A 19 4.71 11.33 -1.48
CA ILE A 19 4.67 9.91 -1.09
C ILE A 19 3.71 9.21 -2.05
N GLU A 20 4.16 8.12 -2.66
CA GLU A 20 3.30 7.27 -3.46
C GLU A 20 3.32 5.85 -2.92
N ILE A 21 2.14 5.32 -2.62
CA ILE A 21 1.96 3.94 -2.17
C ILE A 21 0.94 3.29 -3.09
N ILE A 22 1.32 2.15 -3.65
CA ILE A 22 0.44 1.35 -4.50
C ILE A 22 0.40 -0.06 -3.94
N ASP A 23 -0.78 -0.56 -3.65
CA ASP A 23 -1.01 -1.99 -3.47
C ASP A 23 -1.85 -2.53 -4.64
N ASP A 24 -1.47 -3.66 -5.18
CA ASP A 24 -2.12 -4.30 -6.32
C ASP A 24 -2.23 -5.79 -6.03
N ILE A 25 -3.46 -6.27 -5.95
CA ILE A 25 -3.77 -7.69 -5.74
C ILE A 25 -4.48 -8.21 -6.98
N LYS A 26 -3.91 -9.24 -7.61
CA LYS A 26 -4.59 -10.03 -8.63
C LYS A 26 -5.07 -11.32 -8.02
N LEU A 27 -6.37 -11.60 -8.15
CA LEU A 27 -7.02 -12.80 -7.64
C LEU A 27 -7.53 -13.69 -8.77
N ASN A 28 -7.29 -14.99 -8.62
CA ASN A 28 -7.90 -16.03 -9.40
C ASN A 28 -9.13 -16.56 -8.65
N LEU A 29 -10.02 -17.26 -9.36
CA LEU A 29 -11.25 -17.84 -8.77
C LEU A 29 -10.98 -18.90 -7.71
N ASP A 30 -9.84 -19.59 -7.79
CA ASP A 30 -9.40 -20.57 -6.78
C ASP A 30 -8.84 -19.93 -5.50
N GLY A 31 -8.84 -18.60 -5.42
CA GLY A 31 -8.32 -17.83 -4.28
C GLY A 31 -6.81 -17.61 -4.30
N SER A 32 -6.09 -18.17 -5.28
CA SER A 32 -4.68 -17.88 -5.52
C SER A 32 -4.49 -16.52 -6.18
N GLY A 33 -3.26 -16.03 -6.20
CA GLY A 33 -3.02 -14.76 -6.88
C GLY A 33 -1.61 -14.20 -6.72
N THR A 34 -1.49 -12.94 -7.11
CA THR A 34 -0.24 -12.17 -7.02
C THR A 34 -0.50 -10.90 -6.21
N PHE A 35 0.40 -10.61 -5.28
CA PHE A 35 0.43 -9.37 -4.50
C PHE A 35 1.62 -8.52 -4.92
N LYS A 36 1.38 -7.23 -5.15
CA LYS A 36 2.41 -6.22 -5.38
C LYS A 36 2.19 -5.05 -4.44
N TYR A 37 3.28 -4.57 -3.86
CA TYR A 37 3.27 -3.40 -3.00
C TYR A 37 4.44 -2.50 -3.36
N ASN A 38 4.17 -1.25 -3.65
CA ASN A 38 5.19 -0.27 -4.03
C ASN A 38 5.10 0.94 -3.10
N ILE A 39 6.23 1.31 -2.51
CA ILE A 39 6.42 2.57 -1.77
C ILE A 39 7.46 3.38 -2.53
N ASN A 40 7.10 4.59 -2.93
CA ASN A 40 8.00 5.51 -3.62
C ASN A 40 8.04 6.84 -2.87
N LEU A 41 9.20 7.15 -2.29
CA LEU A 41 9.47 8.40 -1.57
C LEU A 41 10.49 9.28 -2.31
N SER A 42 10.82 8.96 -3.58
CA SER A 42 11.87 9.64 -4.33
C SER A 42 11.67 11.15 -4.43
N SER A 43 10.43 11.60 -4.59
CA SER A 43 10.07 13.03 -4.59
C SER A 43 10.31 13.72 -3.23
N SER A 44 10.39 12.96 -2.15
CA SER A 44 10.69 13.45 -0.79
C SER A 44 12.08 13.10 -0.32
N ARG A 45 12.96 12.61 -1.19
CA ARG A 45 14.29 12.08 -0.85
C ARG A 45 15.12 13.01 0.03
N THR A 46 15.19 14.30 -0.33
CA THR A 46 15.96 15.29 0.45
C THR A 46 15.44 15.39 1.88
N LYS A 47 14.12 15.42 2.06
CA LYS A 47 13.52 15.50 3.39
C LYS A 47 13.72 14.19 4.17
N VAL A 48 13.59 13.04 3.53
CA VAL A 48 13.84 11.73 4.16
C VAL A 48 15.29 11.64 4.63
N ASN A 49 16.25 12.01 3.79
CA ASN A 49 17.67 12.07 4.16
C ASN A 49 17.92 13.01 5.34
N SER A 50 17.30 14.20 5.35
CA SER A 50 17.44 15.15 6.46
C SER A 50 16.89 14.59 7.77
N ILE A 51 15.81 13.80 7.73
CA ILE A 51 15.24 13.17 8.92
C ILE A 51 16.14 12.01 9.40
N ILE A 52 16.60 11.15 8.50
CA ILE A 52 17.48 10.01 8.84
C ILE A 52 18.83 10.47 9.41
N ALA A 53 19.29 11.65 9.02
CA ALA A 53 20.54 12.23 9.56
C ALA A 53 20.40 12.71 11.01
N LEU A 54 19.20 12.70 11.61
CA LEU A 54 18.95 13.05 13.00
C LEU A 54 18.99 11.79 13.87
N ASP A 55 19.59 11.89 15.07
CA ASP A 55 19.53 10.80 16.06
C ASP A 55 18.12 10.67 16.65
N SER A 56 17.44 11.79 16.79
CA SER A 56 16.07 11.83 17.30
C SER A 56 15.28 13.00 16.72
N LEU A 57 13.96 12.86 16.69
CA LEU A 57 13.00 13.90 16.30
C LEU A 57 11.84 13.89 17.29
N ASP A 58 11.58 15.05 17.90
CA ASP A 58 10.52 15.22 18.90
C ASP A 58 10.61 14.15 20.03
N GLY A 59 11.85 13.93 20.54
CA GLY A 59 12.14 12.99 21.63
C GLY A 59 12.10 11.50 21.24
N ARG A 60 12.05 11.18 19.95
CA ARG A 60 12.04 9.79 19.46
C ARG A 60 13.27 9.50 18.64
N LYS A 61 13.84 8.30 18.89
CA LYS A 61 14.92 7.79 18.08
C LYS A 61 14.47 7.65 16.61
N ILE A 62 15.24 8.20 15.70
CA ILE A 62 15.09 7.97 14.26
C ILE A 62 15.92 6.74 13.89
N PRO A 63 15.35 5.76 13.15
CA PRO A 63 16.14 4.62 12.69
C PRO A 63 17.21 5.10 11.70
N SER A 64 18.43 4.60 11.86
CA SER A 64 19.51 4.84 10.91
C SER A 64 19.20 4.18 9.57
N LEU A 65 19.90 4.61 8.50
CA LEU A 65 19.76 3.97 7.19
C LEU A 65 20.10 2.48 7.25
N ASP A 66 21.09 2.08 8.06
CA ASP A 66 21.47 0.68 8.21
C ASP A 66 20.42 -0.12 8.99
N GLU A 67 19.78 0.46 10.00
CA GLU A 67 18.63 -0.16 10.67
C GLU A 67 17.47 -0.38 9.68
N ILE A 68 17.21 0.58 8.78
CA ILE A 68 16.18 0.45 7.73
C ILE A 68 16.55 -0.66 6.74
N LYS A 69 17.81 -0.71 6.27
CA LYS A 69 18.31 -1.77 5.38
C LYS A 69 18.18 -3.16 6.02
N ASN A 70 18.60 -3.29 7.29
CA ASN A 70 18.51 -4.55 8.02
C ASN A 70 17.06 -5.03 8.15
N LYS A 71 16.13 -4.14 8.47
CA LYS A 71 14.70 -4.47 8.52
C LYS A 71 14.14 -4.88 7.16
N ALA A 72 14.55 -4.22 6.09
CA ALA A 72 14.11 -4.56 4.73
C ALA A 72 14.66 -5.94 4.29
N ASN A 73 15.89 -6.28 4.66
CA ASN A 73 16.47 -7.59 4.39
C ASN A 73 15.78 -8.68 5.21
N LEU A 74 15.55 -8.42 6.51
CA LEU A 74 14.82 -9.35 7.38
C LEU A 74 13.39 -9.60 6.88
N PHE A 75 12.71 -8.56 6.37
CA PHE A 75 11.38 -8.70 5.77
C PHE A 75 11.41 -9.70 4.61
N GLU A 76 12.39 -9.59 3.70
CA GLU A 76 12.54 -10.49 2.57
C GLU A 76 12.79 -11.92 3.01
N GLU A 77 13.76 -12.13 3.92
CA GLU A 77 14.07 -13.45 4.46
C GLU A 77 12.87 -14.12 5.12
N LEU A 78 12.12 -13.38 5.90
CA LEU A 78 10.94 -13.88 6.59
C LEU A 78 9.79 -14.16 5.62
N LEU A 79 9.60 -13.33 4.59
CA LEU A 79 8.52 -13.51 3.62
C LEU A 79 8.75 -14.76 2.75
N ILE A 80 9.99 -15.02 2.34
CA ILE A 80 10.37 -16.22 1.58
C ILE A 80 10.05 -17.51 2.35
N LYS A 81 10.13 -17.47 3.68
CA LYS A 81 9.88 -18.62 4.56
C LYS A 81 8.40 -18.88 4.86
N GLN A 82 7.49 -18.00 4.40
CA GLN A 82 6.06 -18.18 4.71
C GLN A 82 5.44 -19.28 3.83
N GLY A 83 4.74 -20.20 4.48
CA GLY A 83 3.98 -21.22 3.76
C GLY A 83 2.88 -20.60 2.87
N GLY A 84 2.75 -21.11 1.64
CA GLY A 84 1.75 -20.62 0.69
C GLY A 84 2.14 -19.32 -0.04
N ILE A 85 3.31 -18.75 0.25
CA ILE A 85 3.89 -17.62 -0.50
C ILE A 85 5.06 -18.13 -1.34
N THR A 86 5.13 -17.71 -2.60
CA THR A 86 6.15 -18.10 -3.56
C THR A 86 6.55 -16.93 -4.45
N ASN A 87 7.60 -17.12 -5.27
CA ASN A 87 8.06 -16.13 -6.26
C ASN A 87 8.27 -14.72 -5.66
N VAL A 88 8.79 -14.67 -4.42
CA VAL A 88 9.08 -13.41 -3.73
C VAL A 88 10.19 -12.66 -4.47
N LYS A 89 9.92 -11.41 -4.82
CA LYS A 89 10.86 -10.46 -5.41
C LYS A 89 10.75 -9.14 -4.66
N ILE A 90 11.87 -8.64 -4.17
CA ILE A 90 11.90 -7.36 -3.44
C ILE A 90 13.02 -6.50 -4.03
N ASP A 91 12.63 -5.37 -4.64
CA ASP A 91 13.55 -4.35 -5.12
C ASP A 91 13.68 -3.27 -4.04
N LYS A 92 14.91 -2.94 -3.67
CA LYS A 92 15.24 -1.98 -2.60
C LYS A 92 16.22 -0.94 -3.14
N ASP A 93 15.74 0.23 -3.48
CA ASP A 93 16.58 1.39 -3.82
C ASP A 93 16.60 2.37 -2.65
N PHE A 94 17.60 2.23 -1.79
CA PHE A 94 17.79 3.11 -0.63
C PHE A 94 18.30 4.51 -1.01
N ASN A 95 18.81 4.71 -2.22
CA ASN A 95 19.24 6.03 -2.69
C ASN A 95 18.04 6.88 -3.11
N GLN A 96 17.03 6.26 -3.70
CA GLN A 96 15.79 6.91 -4.10
C GLN A 96 14.64 6.68 -3.12
N PHE A 97 14.82 5.82 -2.10
CA PHE A 97 13.76 5.38 -1.17
C PHE A 97 12.56 4.78 -1.91
N ILE A 98 12.85 3.87 -2.83
CA ILE A 98 11.85 3.10 -3.57
C ILE A 98 11.93 1.64 -3.12
N PHE A 99 10.79 1.09 -2.68
CA PHE A 99 10.66 -0.29 -2.24
C PHE A 99 9.52 -0.96 -2.99
N LYS A 100 9.81 -2.08 -3.64
CA LYS A 100 8.80 -2.85 -4.37
C LYS A 100 8.84 -4.28 -3.88
N ILE A 101 7.66 -4.79 -3.56
CA ILE A 101 7.45 -6.16 -3.14
C ILE A 101 6.51 -6.80 -4.15
N GLN A 102 6.86 -7.99 -4.60
CA GLN A 102 5.98 -8.85 -5.38
C GLN A 102 6.10 -10.27 -4.85
N CYS A 103 4.97 -10.95 -4.71
CA CYS A 103 4.94 -12.40 -4.43
C CYS A 103 3.65 -13.00 -5.01
N ASP A 104 3.70 -14.31 -5.24
CA ASP A 104 2.51 -15.11 -5.51
C ASP A 104 2.06 -15.78 -4.23
N PHE A 105 0.76 -16.03 -4.11
CA PHE A 105 0.16 -16.70 -2.97
C PHE A 105 -0.84 -17.77 -3.40
N LYS A 106 -0.92 -18.84 -2.61
CA LYS A 106 -1.85 -19.95 -2.86
C LYS A 106 -3.29 -19.62 -2.45
N SER A 107 -3.44 -18.78 -1.41
CA SER A 107 -4.73 -18.26 -0.96
C SER A 107 -4.59 -16.89 -0.31
N ILE A 108 -5.68 -16.15 -0.25
CA ILE A 108 -5.73 -14.87 0.49
C ILE A 108 -5.38 -15.06 1.97
N ASN A 109 -5.76 -16.19 2.55
CA ASN A 109 -5.42 -16.50 3.94
C ASN A 109 -3.91 -16.68 4.12
N ASP A 110 -3.22 -17.34 3.16
CA ASP A 110 -1.76 -17.48 3.20
C ASP A 110 -1.08 -16.11 3.08
N LEU A 111 -1.55 -15.25 2.17
CA LEU A 111 -1.04 -13.89 2.05
C LEU A 111 -1.19 -13.12 3.36
N GLN A 112 -2.40 -13.11 3.94
CA GLN A 112 -2.68 -12.40 5.20
C GLN A 112 -1.81 -12.92 6.36
N LYS A 113 -1.79 -14.24 6.53
CA LYS A 113 -1.02 -14.91 7.59
C LYS A 113 0.47 -14.64 7.43
N GLY A 114 0.99 -14.76 6.20
CA GLY A 114 2.40 -14.52 5.89
C GLY A 114 2.80 -13.08 6.17
N LEU A 115 2.07 -12.10 5.64
CA LEU A 115 2.34 -10.68 5.91
C LEU A 115 2.24 -10.36 7.41
N LYS A 116 1.22 -10.87 8.10
CA LYS A 116 1.05 -10.68 9.54
C LYS A 116 2.24 -11.22 10.33
N ASN A 117 2.67 -12.45 10.04
CA ASN A 117 3.81 -13.07 10.72
C ASN A 117 5.10 -12.28 10.51
N VAL A 118 5.36 -11.83 9.28
CA VAL A 118 6.57 -11.04 8.95
C VAL A 118 6.55 -9.70 9.68
N ILE A 119 5.44 -8.96 9.59
CA ILE A 119 5.37 -7.63 10.19
C ILE A 119 5.42 -7.71 11.73
N SER A 120 4.81 -8.72 12.35
CA SER A 120 4.86 -8.91 13.81
C SER A 120 6.28 -9.16 14.35
N GLN A 121 7.16 -9.74 13.52
CA GLN A 121 8.57 -9.96 13.91
C GLN A 121 9.44 -8.72 13.71
N ILE A 122 9.09 -7.84 12.79
CA ILE A 122 9.86 -6.62 12.47
C ILE A 122 9.40 -5.41 13.28
N SER A 123 8.10 -5.35 13.56
CA SER A 123 7.47 -4.25 14.28
C SER A 123 7.11 -4.67 15.70
N SER A 124 7.42 -3.82 16.66
CA SER A 124 6.95 -3.97 18.05
C SER A 124 5.48 -3.56 18.24
N ASP A 125 4.79 -3.07 17.20
CA ASP A 125 3.40 -2.62 17.28
C ASP A 125 2.44 -3.71 16.80
N PRO A 126 1.70 -4.39 17.73
CA PRO A 126 0.79 -5.47 17.38
C PRO A 126 -0.43 -5.03 16.55
N LYS A 127 -0.72 -3.72 16.49
CA LYS A 127 -1.90 -3.19 15.81
C LYS A 127 -1.72 -2.98 14.30
N ILE A 128 -0.50 -3.16 13.78
CA ILE A 128 -0.20 -2.96 12.34
C ILE A 128 -0.89 -4.00 11.46
N ASN A 129 -1.49 -5.04 12.04
CA ASN A 129 -1.84 -6.26 11.33
C ASN A 129 -3.33 -6.61 11.28
N GLU A 130 -4.21 -5.64 11.26
CA GLU A 130 -5.66 -5.91 11.21
C GLU A 130 -6.26 -5.93 9.79
N ALA A 131 -5.44 -5.89 8.73
CA ALA A 131 -5.96 -6.07 7.38
C ALA A 131 -6.56 -7.47 7.24
N LYS A 132 -7.82 -7.53 6.90
CA LYS A 132 -8.52 -8.76 6.59
C LYS A 132 -8.87 -8.76 5.11
N TYR A 133 -8.47 -9.81 4.41
CA TYR A 133 -8.93 -10.10 3.07
C TYR A 133 -9.77 -11.37 3.17
N ASN A 134 -11.04 -11.28 2.86
CA ASN A 134 -11.90 -12.43 2.79
C ASN A 134 -12.24 -12.67 1.32
N TRP A 135 -11.90 -13.84 0.81
CA TRP A 135 -12.36 -14.32 -0.47
C TRP A 135 -13.42 -15.39 -0.21
N LEU A 136 -14.62 -15.16 -0.68
CA LEU A 136 -15.70 -16.13 -0.61
C LEU A 136 -15.89 -16.72 -2.00
N ALA A 137 -15.35 -17.92 -2.23
CA ALA A 137 -15.69 -18.74 -3.37
C ALA A 137 -17.03 -19.41 -3.05
N SER A 138 -18.11 -18.70 -3.23
CA SER A 138 -19.49 -19.18 -3.16
C SER A 138 -20.15 -18.99 -4.52
N ASP A 139 -21.40 -19.33 -4.66
CA ASP A 139 -22.17 -19.15 -5.91
C ASP A 139 -22.17 -17.69 -6.43
N SER A 140 -21.86 -16.72 -5.59
CA SER A 140 -21.80 -15.29 -5.93
C SER A 140 -20.40 -14.72 -6.14
N CYS A 141 -19.32 -15.48 -5.97
CA CYS A 141 -17.94 -15.02 -6.15
C CYS A 141 -17.67 -13.62 -5.56
N GLU A 142 -17.76 -13.49 -4.24
CA GLU A 142 -17.59 -12.21 -3.55
C GLU A 142 -16.21 -12.08 -2.92
N PHE A 143 -15.56 -10.93 -3.10
CA PHE A 143 -14.32 -10.56 -2.45
C PHE A 143 -14.52 -9.33 -1.58
N ASN A 144 -14.16 -9.46 -0.31
CA ASN A 144 -14.24 -8.40 0.67
C ASN A 144 -12.85 -7.88 1.01
N ARG A 145 -12.63 -6.59 0.81
CA ARG A 145 -11.43 -5.90 1.24
C ARG A 145 -11.71 -5.00 2.43
N MET A 146 -10.92 -5.17 3.48
CA MET A 146 -10.89 -4.26 4.62
C MET A 146 -9.45 -3.80 4.86
N VAL A 147 -9.26 -2.60 5.37
CA VAL A 147 -7.92 -2.03 5.60
C VAL A 147 -7.66 -1.92 7.09
N PRO A 148 -6.42 -2.23 7.55
CA PRO A 148 -6.03 -2.06 8.92
C PRO A 148 -6.09 -0.58 9.30
N GLN A 149 -6.57 -0.33 10.51
CA GLN A 149 -6.44 0.99 11.09
C GLN A 149 -4.98 1.24 11.44
N VAL A 150 -4.38 2.26 10.83
CA VAL A 150 -3.18 2.85 11.40
C VAL A 150 -3.59 3.37 12.77
N SER A 151 -2.92 2.94 13.85
CA SER A 151 -3.31 3.36 15.18
C SER A 151 -3.28 4.88 15.27
N THR A 152 -4.30 5.47 15.86
CA THR A 152 -4.37 6.93 16.08
C THR A 152 -3.13 7.44 16.82
N ASP A 153 -2.51 6.60 17.63
CA ASP A 153 -1.27 6.90 18.33
C ASP A 153 -0.06 7.08 17.40
N GLN A 154 0.03 6.33 16.32
CA GLN A 154 1.10 6.51 15.33
C GLN A 154 0.92 7.80 14.54
N VAL A 155 -0.32 8.15 14.23
CA VAL A 155 -0.64 9.38 13.50
C VAL A 155 -0.47 10.63 14.37
N SER A 156 -0.90 10.57 15.64
CA SER A 156 -0.69 11.67 16.59
C SER A 156 0.79 12.00 16.81
N ARG A 157 1.65 11.07 16.44
CA ARG A 157 3.10 11.18 16.52
C ARG A 157 3.74 11.91 15.34
N ILE A 158 3.03 12.13 14.25
CA ILE A 158 3.56 12.83 13.09
C ILE A 158 3.49 14.34 13.37
N PRO A 159 4.62 15.07 13.33
CA PRO A 159 4.62 16.51 13.51
C PRO A 159 3.67 17.20 12.54
N GLN A 160 2.98 18.24 12.99
CA GLN A 160 2.01 18.96 12.14
C GLN A 160 2.65 19.50 10.85
N LYS A 161 3.91 19.92 10.89
CA LYS A 161 4.69 20.35 9.72
C LYS A 161 4.85 19.26 8.66
N ASP A 162 4.82 17.98 9.07
CA ASP A 162 5.02 16.83 8.19
C ASP A 162 3.71 16.22 7.69
N MET A 163 2.58 16.64 8.28
CA MET A 163 1.24 16.23 7.81
C MET A 163 0.99 16.58 6.34
N ASN A 164 1.64 17.64 5.82
CA ASN A 164 1.52 18.01 4.41
C ASN A 164 2.09 16.91 3.47
N LEU A 165 3.10 16.15 3.91
CA LEU A 165 3.60 15.01 3.13
C LEU A 165 2.52 13.94 2.94
N LEU A 166 1.76 13.66 4.01
CA LEU A 166 0.66 12.69 3.97
C LEU A 166 -0.54 13.22 3.19
N LYS A 167 -0.85 14.52 3.29
CA LYS A 167 -1.96 15.16 2.56
C LYS A 167 -1.70 15.20 1.05
N ASN A 168 -0.46 15.46 0.65
CA ASN A 168 -0.03 15.53 -0.74
C ASN A 168 0.43 14.18 -1.29
N GLY A 169 0.46 13.14 -0.45
CA GLY A 169 0.76 11.79 -0.86
C GLY A 169 -0.39 11.15 -1.64
N ILE A 170 -0.07 10.08 -2.35
CA ILE A 170 -1.04 9.27 -3.10
C ILE A 170 -1.00 7.85 -2.53
N TYR A 171 -2.16 7.30 -2.24
CA TYR A 171 -2.36 5.88 -1.97
C TYR A 171 -3.34 5.33 -3.01
N ILE A 172 -2.91 4.29 -3.72
CA ILE A 172 -3.73 3.61 -4.73
C ILE A 172 -3.85 2.15 -4.33
N SER A 173 -5.08 1.70 -4.21
CA SER A 173 -5.43 0.30 -4.02
C SER A 173 -6.07 -0.26 -5.28
N ILE A 174 -5.52 -1.34 -5.80
CA ILE A 174 -6.02 -2.01 -6.99
C ILE A 174 -6.36 -3.46 -6.65
N THR A 175 -7.51 -3.91 -7.10
CA THR A 175 -7.87 -5.33 -7.05
C THR A 175 -8.25 -5.77 -8.46
N ARG A 176 -7.65 -6.87 -8.94
CA ARG A 176 -7.81 -7.40 -10.30
C ARG A 176 -8.34 -8.81 -10.26
N PHE A 177 -9.14 -9.15 -11.25
CA PHE A 177 -9.74 -10.47 -11.42
C PHE A 177 -9.58 -10.94 -12.88
N ASN A 178 -9.69 -12.24 -13.10
CA ASN A 178 -9.80 -12.79 -14.44
C ASN A 178 -11.22 -12.60 -15.00
N ASN A 179 -12.23 -12.49 -14.14
CA ASN A 179 -13.64 -12.35 -14.47
C ASN A 179 -14.09 -10.88 -14.40
N GLU A 180 -15.19 -10.55 -15.05
CA GLU A 180 -15.79 -9.23 -14.94
C GLU A 180 -16.37 -8.99 -13.56
N ILE A 181 -16.21 -7.78 -13.08
CA ILE A 181 -16.83 -7.27 -11.85
C ILE A 181 -18.26 -6.87 -12.18
N GLU A 182 -19.20 -7.41 -11.45
CA GLU A 182 -20.62 -7.05 -11.52
C GLU A 182 -20.92 -5.84 -10.65
N LYS A 183 -20.44 -5.87 -9.39
CA LYS A 183 -20.78 -4.86 -8.39
C LYS A 183 -19.60 -4.52 -7.49
N VAL A 184 -19.51 -3.28 -7.05
CA VAL A 184 -18.60 -2.78 -6.02
C VAL A 184 -19.37 -1.95 -5.00
N SER A 185 -19.04 -2.09 -3.72
CA SER A 185 -19.73 -1.35 -2.64
C SER A 185 -19.14 0.03 -2.37
N ASN A 186 -17.85 0.23 -2.71
CA ASN A 186 -17.17 1.49 -2.43
C ASN A 186 -17.46 2.52 -3.52
N GLN A 187 -18.15 3.59 -3.17
CA GLN A 187 -18.55 4.66 -4.12
C GLN A 187 -17.37 5.44 -4.71
N ASN A 188 -16.19 5.40 -4.07
CA ASN A 188 -14.96 6.01 -4.60
C ASN A 188 -14.19 5.10 -5.57
N SER A 189 -14.73 3.90 -5.84
CA SER A 189 -14.14 2.95 -6.75
C SER A 189 -14.24 3.41 -8.21
N LYS A 190 -13.17 3.12 -8.96
CA LYS A 190 -13.16 3.27 -10.42
C LYS A 190 -12.90 1.91 -11.04
N LEU A 191 -13.78 1.47 -11.89
CA LEU A 191 -13.62 0.24 -12.68
C LEU A 191 -12.75 0.51 -13.91
N SER A 192 -11.96 -0.51 -14.31
CA SER A 192 -11.29 -0.52 -15.60
C SER A 192 -12.31 -0.63 -16.74
N LYS A 193 -11.88 -0.31 -17.96
CA LYS A 193 -12.74 -0.39 -19.17
C LYS A 193 -13.28 -1.80 -19.42
N ASP A 194 -12.47 -2.81 -19.15
CA ASP A 194 -12.81 -4.24 -19.28
C ASP A 194 -13.55 -4.79 -18.04
N LYS A 195 -13.82 -3.94 -17.05
CA LYS A 195 -14.45 -4.30 -15.78
C LYS A 195 -13.76 -5.41 -14.99
N LYS A 196 -12.50 -5.70 -15.26
CA LYS A 196 -11.73 -6.75 -14.56
C LYS A 196 -10.84 -6.21 -13.44
N ALA A 197 -10.79 -4.91 -13.25
CA ALA A 197 -10.05 -4.30 -12.15
C ALA A 197 -10.86 -3.18 -11.53
N VAL A 198 -10.69 -3.01 -10.24
CA VAL A 198 -11.21 -1.89 -9.46
C VAL A 198 -10.07 -1.17 -8.75
N MET A 199 -10.12 0.14 -8.76
CA MET A 199 -9.15 1.01 -8.12
C MET A 199 -9.84 1.97 -7.16
N VAL A 200 -9.27 2.13 -5.97
CA VAL A 200 -9.60 3.21 -5.03
C VAL A 200 -8.35 4.07 -4.83
N LYS A 201 -8.47 5.36 -5.07
CA LYS A 201 -7.40 6.34 -4.87
C LYS A 201 -7.75 7.24 -3.68
N THR A 202 -6.80 7.42 -2.78
CA THR A 202 -6.92 8.29 -1.62
C THR A 202 -5.56 8.92 -1.27
N THR A 203 -5.44 9.57 -0.12
CA THR A 203 -4.16 10.04 0.40
C THR A 203 -3.80 9.26 1.67
N PRO A 204 -2.51 9.11 2.00
CA PRO A 204 -2.11 8.55 3.29
C PRO A 204 -2.75 9.30 4.48
N TYR A 205 -2.95 10.59 4.36
CA TYR A 205 -3.63 11.39 5.40
C TYR A 205 -5.08 10.93 5.63
N ILE A 206 -5.86 10.72 4.56
CA ILE A 206 -7.26 10.27 4.69
C ILE A 206 -7.33 8.89 5.33
N LEU A 207 -6.40 7.97 4.99
CA LEU A 207 -6.31 6.66 5.63
C LEU A 207 -6.18 6.74 7.16
N THR A 208 -5.51 7.78 7.67
CA THR A 208 -5.36 7.99 9.11
C THR A 208 -6.66 8.49 9.78
N LYS A 209 -7.57 9.08 9.02
CA LYS A 209 -8.82 9.69 9.52
C LYS A 209 -10.06 8.84 9.27
N ASN A 210 -10.09 8.14 8.14
CA ASN A 210 -11.22 7.30 7.74
C ASN A 210 -10.78 5.84 7.60
N LYS A 211 -11.17 5.04 8.56
CA LYS A 211 -10.84 3.61 8.66
C LYS A 211 -11.41 2.77 7.51
N ASN A 212 -12.46 3.27 6.87
CA ASN A 212 -13.24 2.50 5.89
C ASN A 212 -13.03 2.98 4.46
N VAL A 213 -12.13 3.94 4.23
CA VAL A 213 -11.97 4.58 2.91
C VAL A 213 -11.62 3.59 1.80
N LEU A 214 -10.94 2.48 2.12
CA LEU A 214 -10.58 1.44 1.17
C LEU A 214 -11.47 0.18 1.28
N ASN A 215 -12.39 0.13 2.24
CA ASN A 215 -13.27 -1.03 2.36
C ASN A 215 -14.10 -1.18 1.09
N ASN A 216 -14.15 -2.39 0.56
CA ASN A 216 -14.87 -2.68 -0.67
C ASN A 216 -15.33 -4.14 -0.68
N THR A 217 -16.58 -4.35 -0.98
CA THR A 217 -17.13 -5.65 -1.34
C THR A 217 -17.26 -5.67 -2.86
N ILE A 218 -16.63 -6.63 -3.50
CA ILE A 218 -16.56 -6.77 -4.95
C ILE A 218 -17.21 -8.10 -5.32
N THR A 219 -18.28 -8.04 -6.10
CA THR A 219 -18.99 -9.22 -6.63
C THR A 219 -18.58 -9.41 -8.09
N LEU A 220 -18.19 -10.61 -8.45
CA LEU A 220 -17.90 -11.00 -9.83
C LEU A 220 -19.15 -11.53 -10.51
N LYS A 221 -19.23 -11.36 -11.82
CA LYS A 221 -20.28 -12.00 -12.62
C LYS A 221 -20.20 -13.52 -12.51
N ASP A 222 -21.34 -14.13 -12.39
CA ASP A 222 -21.46 -15.60 -12.40
C ASP A 222 -20.80 -16.18 -13.65
N LEU A 223 -20.13 -17.31 -13.46
CA LEU A 223 -19.60 -18.14 -14.53
C LEU A 223 -20.75 -19.04 -15.01
N ASN A 224 -21.57 -18.53 -15.91
CA ASN A 224 -22.48 -19.38 -16.67
C ASN A 224 -21.74 -20.07 -17.80
#